data_db8044bd278f977879d091bb30679169
#
_entry.id   db8044bd278f977879d091bb30679169
#
_cell.length_a   1.000
_cell.length_b   1.000
_cell.length_c   1.000
_cell.angle_alpha   90.00
_cell.angle_beta   90.00
_cell.angle_gamma   90.00
#
_symmetry.space_group_name_H-M   'P 1'
#
loop_
_entity.id
_entity.type
_entity.pdbx_description
1 polymer ?
#
loop_
_entity_poly.entity_id
_entity_poly.type
_entity_poly.pdbx_seq_one_letter_code
_entity_poly.pdbx_strand_id
1 'polypeptide(L)'
;MKKVVILLVVFVWSSLLTETNACTGITLRTIENLPVTARTIEWAATPLNAMYVVVPRGYKQQSYLPNGERKGKKFIAQYGYVGIAVEQAEFVMEGINEVGLGAGLFYFPEYGKYAPYEEAKRSQSVSDMQLVAWILSNFATIEEMKEGMQEIQVIGTDPRASTVHWRITEKSGKQVVMEIINQQIVFYDNPLGVLTNSPEFTWHLTNLNNYVNLSAGSVNHRQVGNLSLNAFGGGSGLHGLPGDMTPPSRFIRAAFFQSTAPTLATT
;
A
#
# COMPACT_ATOMS: atom_id res chain seq x y z
N MET A 1 15.41 32.53 -34.70
CA MET A 1 15.94 32.16 -33.36
C MET A 1 14.86 32.10 -32.26
N LYS A 2 13.93 33.06 -32.11
CA LYS A 2 12.90 33.04 -31.05
C LYS A 2 11.92 31.84 -31.12
N LYS A 3 11.57 31.34 -32.30
CA LYS A 3 10.65 30.18 -32.47
C LYS A 3 11.26 28.84 -32.06
N VAL A 4 12.58 28.67 -32.22
CA VAL A 4 13.31 27.45 -31.83
C VAL A 4 13.46 27.36 -30.31
N VAL A 5 13.65 28.50 -29.64
CA VAL A 5 13.76 28.55 -28.17
C VAL A 5 12.43 28.21 -27.50
N ILE A 6 11.29 28.66 -28.06
CA ILE A 6 9.94 28.33 -27.53
C ILE A 6 9.66 26.82 -27.70
N LEU A 7 10.04 26.21 -28.81
CA LEU A 7 9.87 24.76 -29.01
C LEU A 7 10.72 23.94 -28.05
N LEU A 8 11.95 24.37 -27.76
CA LEU A 8 12.83 23.71 -26.78
C LEU A 8 12.30 23.82 -25.35
N VAL A 9 11.75 24.97 -24.96
CA VAL A 9 11.14 25.15 -23.63
C VAL A 9 9.88 24.31 -23.47
N VAL A 10 9.03 24.19 -24.49
CA VAL A 10 7.85 23.33 -24.46
C VAL A 10 8.23 21.84 -24.41
N PHE A 11 9.28 21.44 -25.13
CA PHE A 11 9.76 20.05 -25.11
C PHE A 11 10.42 19.68 -23.78
N VAL A 12 11.13 20.58 -23.12
CA VAL A 12 11.71 20.37 -21.78
C VAL A 12 10.58 20.33 -20.72
N TRP A 13 9.52 21.10 -20.87
CA TRP A 13 8.41 21.06 -19.93
C TRP A 13 7.53 19.79 -20.08
N SER A 14 7.39 19.27 -21.30
CA SER A 14 6.67 18.00 -21.50
C SER A 14 7.43 16.76 -21.00
N SER A 15 8.76 16.84 -20.89
CA SER A 15 9.58 15.76 -20.32
C SER A 15 9.66 15.74 -18.78
N LEU A 16 9.07 16.75 -18.10
CA LEU A 16 9.02 16.82 -16.63
C LEU A 16 7.72 16.24 -16.03
N LEU A 17 6.82 15.73 -16.86
CA LEU A 17 5.68 14.95 -16.37
C LEU A 17 6.17 13.54 -16.01
N THR A 18 6.82 13.42 -14.86
CA THR A 18 7.10 12.11 -14.27
C THR A 18 5.76 11.46 -13.92
N GLU A 19 5.48 10.34 -14.54
CA GLU A 19 4.32 9.52 -14.19
C GLU A 19 4.44 9.12 -12.72
N THR A 20 3.49 9.56 -11.90
CA THR A 20 3.47 9.21 -10.47
C THR A 20 2.53 8.03 -10.27
N ASN A 21 3.10 6.86 -10.08
CA ASN A 21 2.35 5.71 -9.57
C ASN A 21 2.27 5.85 -8.05
N ALA A 22 1.05 5.97 -7.54
CA ALA A 22 0.84 6.28 -6.14
C ALA A 22 -0.27 5.42 -5.54
N CYS A 23 -0.09 5.03 -4.30
CA CYS A 23 -1.10 4.35 -3.51
C CYS A 23 -1.04 4.90 -2.09
N THR A 24 -2.20 5.04 -1.45
CA THR A 24 -2.27 5.42 -0.03
C THR A 24 -3.32 4.58 0.65
N GLY A 25 -2.91 3.79 1.64
CA GLY A 25 -3.81 3.02 2.49
C GLY A 25 -3.94 3.66 3.87
N ILE A 26 -5.15 3.65 4.40
CA ILE A 26 -5.46 4.12 5.76
C ILE A 26 -6.30 3.09 6.48
N THR A 27 -6.38 3.20 7.80
CA THR A 27 -7.29 2.42 8.63
C THR A 27 -7.89 3.32 9.70
N LEU A 28 -9.18 3.54 9.60
CA LEU A 28 -9.96 4.18 10.66
C LEU A 28 -10.50 3.14 11.65
N ARG A 29 -10.93 3.59 12.81
CA ARG A 29 -11.60 2.75 13.79
C ARG A 29 -12.93 3.36 14.16
N THR A 30 -13.92 2.49 14.30
CA THR A 30 -15.23 2.88 14.85
C THR A 30 -15.15 3.01 16.38
N ILE A 31 -16.20 3.53 16.99
CA ILE A 31 -16.30 3.58 18.46
C ILE A 31 -16.30 2.17 19.10
N GLU A 32 -16.74 1.17 18.35
CA GLU A 32 -16.69 -0.25 18.74
C GLU A 32 -15.30 -0.86 18.50
N ASN A 33 -14.32 -0.04 18.12
CA ASN A 33 -12.95 -0.43 17.79
C ASN A 33 -12.82 -1.36 16.56
N LEU A 34 -13.80 -1.39 15.68
CA LEU A 34 -13.72 -2.17 14.44
C LEU A 34 -12.83 -1.45 13.41
N PRO A 35 -11.92 -2.15 12.73
CA PRO A 35 -11.09 -1.55 11.71
C PRO A 35 -11.89 -1.33 10.41
N VAL A 36 -11.77 -0.13 9.84
CA VAL A 36 -12.30 0.21 8.52
C VAL A 36 -11.13 0.62 7.64
N THR A 37 -10.75 -0.25 6.74
CA THR A 37 -9.65 0.00 5.80
C THR A 37 -10.14 0.68 4.55
N ALA A 38 -9.34 1.62 4.04
CA ALA A 38 -9.57 2.26 2.75
C ALA A 38 -8.23 2.49 2.04
N ARG A 39 -8.29 2.66 0.72
CA ARG A 39 -7.10 3.01 -0.06
C ARG A 39 -7.44 3.74 -1.34
N THR A 40 -6.45 4.44 -1.91
CA THR A 40 -6.42 4.84 -3.31
C THR A 40 -5.56 3.87 -4.12
N ILE A 41 -5.93 3.65 -5.38
CA ILE A 41 -5.10 2.98 -6.38
C ILE A 41 -4.87 4.00 -7.48
N GLU A 42 -3.64 4.46 -7.60
CA GLU A 42 -3.27 5.49 -8.56
C GLU A 42 -2.21 4.92 -9.51
N TRP A 43 -2.56 4.86 -10.78
CA TRP A 43 -1.64 4.43 -11.84
C TRP A 43 -1.58 5.53 -12.89
N ALA A 44 -0.43 6.18 -13.02
CA ALA A 44 -0.26 7.42 -13.74
C ALA A 44 -0.92 7.44 -15.11
N ALA A 45 -1.79 8.45 -15.32
CA ALA A 45 -2.39 8.84 -16.59
C ALA A 45 -3.11 7.73 -17.38
N THR A 46 -3.29 6.53 -16.83
CA THR A 46 -3.97 5.41 -17.50
C THR A 46 -5.28 5.10 -16.80
N PRO A 47 -6.40 4.96 -17.51
CA PRO A 47 -7.61 4.39 -16.92
C PRO A 47 -7.32 2.98 -16.40
N LEU A 48 -7.61 2.74 -15.12
CA LEU A 48 -7.53 1.40 -14.56
C LEU A 48 -8.77 0.61 -14.99
N ASN A 49 -8.57 -0.55 -15.63
CA ASN A 49 -9.62 -1.52 -15.85
C ASN A 49 -9.92 -2.25 -14.52
N ALA A 50 -10.56 -1.53 -13.61
CA ALA A 50 -10.89 -2.06 -12.29
C ALA A 50 -12.21 -2.84 -12.33
N MET A 51 -12.27 -3.96 -11.63
CA MET A 51 -13.46 -4.80 -11.53
C MET A 51 -13.64 -5.34 -10.11
N TYR A 52 -14.89 -5.53 -9.73
CA TYR A 52 -15.20 -6.30 -8.52
C TYR A 52 -15.09 -7.78 -8.82
N VAL A 53 -14.48 -8.52 -7.91
CA VAL A 53 -14.42 -9.97 -7.94
C VAL A 53 -15.05 -10.56 -6.70
N VAL A 54 -15.82 -11.63 -6.92
CA VAL A 54 -16.41 -12.46 -5.85
C VAL A 54 -15.95 -13.88 -6.09
N VAL A 55 -15.15 -14.40 -5.20
CA VAL A 55 -14.58 -15.75 -5.31
C VAL A 55 -15.19 -16.64 -4.24
N PRO A 56 -15.97 -17.66 -4.63
CA PRO A 56 -16.58 -18.58 -3.67
C PRO A 56 -15.56 -19.61 -3.14
N ARG A 57 -15.87 -20.23 -2.00
CA ARG A 57 -15.13 -21.41 -1.53
C ARG A 57 -15.08 -22.49 -2.63
N GLY A 58 -13.98 -23.20 -2.69
CA GLY A 58 -13.75 -24.27 -3.67
C GLY A 58 -13.31 -23.79 -5.06
N TYR A 59 -13.23 -22.47 -5.30
CA TYR A 59 -12.74 -21.94 -6.56
C TYR A 59 -11.27 -22.28 -6.75
N LYS A 60 -10.95 -22.89 -7.90
CA LYS A 60 -9.61 -23.35 -8.24
C LYS A 60 -8.84 -22.25 -8.97
N GLN A 61 -7.65 -21.98 -8.53
CA GLN A 61 -6.76 -20.98 -9.12
C GLN A 61 -5.38 -21.57 -9.39
N GLN A 62 -4.66 -20.97 -10.31
CA GLN A 62 -3.27 -21.31 -10.58
C GLN A 62 -2.50 -20.03 -10.90
N SER A 63 -1.31 -19.91 -10.32
CA SER A 63 -0.49 -18.72 -10.48
C SER A 63 0.14 -18.64 -11.86
N TYR A 64 0.34 -17.41 -12.33
CA TYR A 64 1.11 -17.11 -13.53
C TYR A 64 2.62 -17.21 -13.24
N LEU A 65 3.37 -17.53 -14.27
CA LEU A 65 4.83 -17.49 -14.31
C LEU A 65 5.30 -16.25 -15.10
N PRO A 66 6.58 -15.88 -15.03
CA PRO A 66 7.11 -14.70 -15.74
C PRO A 66 6.94 -14.74 -17.27
N ASN A 67 6.74 -15.91 -17.86
CA ASN A 67 6.44 -16.08 -19.28
C ASN A 67 4.95 -15.95 -19.64
N GLY A 68 4.10 -15.62 -18.67
CA GLY A 68 2.64 -15.48 -18.82
C GLY A 68 1.88 -16.81 -18.78
N GLU A 69 2.54 -17.94 -18.58
CA GLU A 69 1.84 -19.23 -18.51
C GLU A 69 1.23 -19.47 -17.11
N ARG A 70 0.02 -20.02 -17.06
CA ARG A 70 -0.63 -20.48 -15.82
C ARG A 70 -0.09 -21.84 -15.40
N LYS A 71 1.13 -21.88 -14.89
CA LYS A 71 1.81 -23.12 -14.47
C LYS A 71 2.45 -23.03 -13.09
N GLY A 72 2.28 -21.91 -12.38
CA GLY A 72 2.75 -21.74 -11.00
C GLY A 72 1.95 -22.54 -9.98
N LYS A 73 2.01 -22.12 -8.72
CA LYS A 73 1.30 -22.76 -7.60
C LYS A 73 -0.20 -22.86 -7.88
N LYS A 74 -0.75 -24.07 -7.69
CA LYS A 74 -2.20 -24.30 -7.67
C LYS A 74 -2.71 -24.12 -6.25
N PHE A 75 -3.86 -23.48 -6.11
CA PHE A 75 -4.56 -23.32 -4.83
C PHE A 75 -6.07 -23.31 -5.02
N ILE A 76 -6.78 -23.61 -3.94
CA ILE A 76 -8.24 -23.66 -3.93
C ILE A 76 -8.69 -22.75 -2.81
N ALA A 77 -9.64 -21.87 -3.08
CA ALA A 77 -10.17 -20.97 -2.07
C ALA A 77 -10.83 -21.76 -0.93
N GLN A 78 -10.18 -21.82 0.22
CA GLN A 78 -10.74 -22.36 1.46
C GLN A 78 -11.75 -21.37 2.05
N TYR A 79 -11.46 -20.08 1.89
CA TYR A 79 -12.34 -18.97 2.26
C TYR A 79 -12.82 -18.26 1.00
N GLY A 80 -14.12 -17.95 0.96
CA GLY A 80 -14.66 -17.03 -0.04
C GLY A 80 -14.15 -15.62 0.24
N TYR A 81 -13.93 -14.84 -0.82
CA TYR A 81 -13.50 -13.45 -0.67
C TYR A 81 -14.12 -12.55 -1.73
N VAL A 82 -14.13 -11.26 -1.41
CA VAL A 82 -14.45 -10.18 -2.34
C VAL A 82 -13.27 -9.24 -2.47
N GLY A 83 -13.09 -8.64 -3.64
CA GLY A 83 -11.99 -7.73 -3.85
C GLY A 83 -12.15 -6.86 -5.08
N ILE A 84 -11.19 -5.98 -5.26
CA ILE A 84 -11.01 -5.17 -6.46
C ILE A 84 -9.79 -5.71 -7.19
N ALA A 85 -10.00 -6.16 -8.43
CA ALA A 85 -8.94 -6.59 -9.34
C ALA A 85 -8.73 -5.53 -10.42
N VAL A 86 -7.53 -5.52 -11.01
CA VAL A 86 -7.15 -4.60 -12.08
C VAL A 86 -6.61 -5.42 -13.25
N GLU A 87 -7.03 -5.07 -14.47
CA GLU A 87 -6.71 -5.70 -15.75
C GLU A 87 -7.24 -7.15 -15.89
N GLN A 88 -7.08 -7.99 -14.88
CA GLN A 88 -7.54 -9.38 -14.88
C GLN A 88 -8.15 -9.72 -13.54
N ALA A 89 -9.17 -10.57 -13.54
CA ALA A 89 -9.89 -10.97 -12.32
C ALA A 89 -8.99 -11.64 -11.26
N GLU A 90 -7.89 -12.24 -11.69
CA GLU A 90 -6.91 -12.88 -10.82
C GLU A 90 -5.94 -11.89 -10.15
N PHE A 91 -5.83 -10.66 -10.66
CA PHE A 91 -4.92 -9.63 -10.13
C PHE A 91 -5.65 -8.77 -9.11
N VAL A 92 -5.88 -9.35 -7.95
CA VAL A 92 -6.58 -8.68 -6.84
C VAL A 92 -5.65 -7.70 -6.15
N MET A 93 -6.00 -6.41 -6.21
CA MET A 93 -5.21 -5.32 -5.61
C MET A 93 -5.52 -5.13 -4.13
N GLU A 94 -6.77 -5.32 -3.73
CA GLU A 94 -7.26 -5.22 -2.35
C GLU A 94 -8.48 -6.12 -2.21
N GLY A 95 -8.63 -6.77 -1.07
CA GLY A 95 -9.81 -7.58 -0.79
C GLY A 95 -9.91 -8.00 0.66
N ILE A 96 -11.02 -8.65 0.98
CA ILE A 96 -11.29 -9.20 2.30
C ILE A 96 -11.99 -10.57 2.14
N ASN A 97 -11.59 -11.54 2.95
CA ASN A 97 -12.26 -12.83 2.97
C ASN A 97 -13.37 -12.88 4.03
N GLU A 98 -14.17 -13.93 3.95
CA GLU A 98 -15.36 -14.10 4.79
C GLU A 98 -15.10 -14.25 6.29
N VAL A 99 -13.85 -14.50 6.70
CA VAL A 99 -13.45 -14.54 8.12
C VAL A 99 -12.82 -13.24 8.60
N GLY A 100 -12.70 -12.25 7.70
CA GLY A 100 -12.27 -10.89 8.02
C GLY A 100 -10.76 -10.66 7.93
N LEU A 101 -10.02 -11.52 7.21
CA LEU A 101 -8.64 -11.21 6.81
C LEU A 101 -8.69 -10.36 5.56
N GLY A 102 -8.11 -9.16 5.62
CA GLY A 102 -7.92 -8.26 4.50
C GLY A 102 -6.48 -8.28 4.00
N ALA A 103 -6.29 -8.13 2.71
CA ALA A 103 -4.96 -7.98 2.11
C ALA A 103 -4.99 -7.04 0.92
N GLY A 104 -3.93 -6.23 0.76
CA GLY A 104 -3.79 -5.31 -0.36
C GLY A 104 -2.34 -5.13 -0.75
N LEU A 105 -2.08 -4.94 -2.04
CA LEU A 105 -0.75 -4.66 -2.56
C LEU A 105 -0.58 -3.19 -2.91
N PHE A 106 0.65 -2.69 -2.79
CA PHE A 106 1.05 -1.32 -3.07
C PHE A 106 2.35 -1.31 -3.87
N TYR A 107 2.50 -0.40 -4.80
CA TYR A 107 3.71 -0.25 -5.61
C TYR A 107 4.92 0.09 -4.73
N PHE A 108 6.02 -0.67 -4.93
CA PHE A 108 7.22 -0.58 -4.09
C PHE A 108 8.50 -0.62 -4.93
N PRO A 109 8.71 0.38 -5.80
CA PRO A 109 9.86 0.43 -6.69
C PRO A 109 11.16 0.64 -5.95
N GLU A 110 12.26 0.12 -6.54
CA GLU A 110 13.66 0.33 -6.14
C GLU A 110 14.10 -0.41 -4.87
N TYR A 111 13.23 -0.60 -3.90
CA TYR A 111 13.56 -1.19 -2.60
C TYR A 111 13.23 -2.68 -2.52
N GLY A 112 12.16 -3.11 -3.18
CA GLY A 112 11.81 -4.53 -3.22
C GLY A 112 12.76 -5.33 -4.12
N LYS A 113 13.02 -6.59 -3.74
CA LYS A 113 13.82 -7.50 -4.56
C LYS A 113 13.36 -8.93 -4.32
N TYR A 114 12.67 -9.51 -5.30
CA TYR A 114 12.27 -10.92 -5.28
C TYR A 114 13.44 -11.83 -5.60
N ALA A 115 13.33 -13.09 -5.15
CA ALA A 115 14.22 -14.14 -5.63
C ALA A 115 13.97 -14.39 -7.13
N PRO A 116 15.00 -14.71 -7.92
CA PRO A 116 14.83 -15.12 -9.31
C PRO A 116 13.91 -16.33 -9.43
N TYR A 117 13.11 -16.36 -10.49
CA TYR A 117 12.31 -17.54 -10.79
C TYR A 117 13.20 -18.75 -11.08
N GLU A 118 12.88 -19.90 -10.48
CA GLU A 118 13.53 -21.18 -10.70
C GLU A 118 12.48 -22.20 -11.18
N GLU A 119 12.70 -22.82 -12.35
CA GLU A 119 11.77 -23.83 -12.90
C GLU A 119 11.54 -25.00 -11.93
N ALA A 120 12.55 -25.39 -11.18
CA ALA A 120 12.46 -26.45 -10.17
C ALA A 120 11.47 -26.12 -9.03
N LYS A 121 11.24 -24.82 -8.76
CA LYS A 121 10.33 -24.33 -7.73
C LYS A 121 8.97 -23.87 -8.30
N ARG A 122 8.69 -24.18 -9.56
CA ARG A 122 7.48 -23.74 -10.26
C ARG A 122 6.19 -23.98 -9.47
N SER A 123 6.06 -25.18 -8.87
CA SER A 123 4.86 -25.54 -8.10
C SER A 123 4.70 -24.78 -6.77
N GLN A 124 5.72 -24.08 -6.32
CA GLN A 124 5.71 -23.21 -5.13
C GLN A 124 5.62 -21.72 -5.51
N SER A 125 5.78 -21.38 -6.81
CA SER A 125 5.84 -20.00 -7.27
C SER A 125 4.45 -19.35 -7.32
N VAL A 126 4.33 -18.22 -6.64
CA VAL A 126 3.15 -17.36 -6.64
C VAL A 126 3.54 -15.99 -7.22
N SER A 127 2.79 -15.54 -8.22
CA SER A 127 2.95 -14.21 -8.78
C SER A 127 2.66 -13.14 -7.71
N ASP A 128 3.47 -12.10 -7.67
CA ASP A 128 3.27 -10.92 -6.84
C ASP A 128 1.88 -10.30 -7.01
N MET A 129 1.36 -10.27 -8.25
CA MET A 129 0.03 -9.77 -8.59
C MET A 129 -1.12 -10.69 -8.11
N GLN A 130 -0.83 -11.95 -7.82
CA GLN A 130 -1.82 -12.93 -7.34
C GLN A 130 -1.66 -13.26 -5.86
N LEU A 131 -0.66 -12.68 -5.19
CA LEU A 131 -0.40 -13.00 -3.79
C LEU A 131 -1.57 -12.58 -2.88
N VAL A 132 -2.23 -11.46 -3.16
CA VAL A 132 -3.44 -11.06 -2.42
C VAL A 132 -4.54 -12.13 -2.55
N ALA A 133 -4.82 -12.60 -3.76
CA ALA A 133 -5.80 -13.66 -3.99
C ALA A 133 -5.43 -14.97 -3.27
N TRP A 134 -4.14 -15.32 -3.25
CA TRP A 134 -3.64 -16.51 -2.54
C TRP A 134 -3.79 -16.35 -1.01
N ILE A 135 -3.44 -15.19 -0.44
CA ILE A 135 -3.61 -14.91 0.99
C ILE A 135 -5.07 -15.02 1.39
N LEU A 136 -5.96 -14.32 0.69
CA LEU A 136 -7.39 -14.31 1.00
C LEU A 136 -8.05 -15.68 0.85
N SER A 137 -7.55 -16.50 -0.08
CA SER A 137 -8.05 -17.87 -0.31
C SER A 137 -7.70 -18.85 0.81
N ASN A 138 -6.55 -18.70 1.47
CA ASN A 138 -5.98 -19.79 2.25
C ASN A 138 -5.91 -19.53 3.76
N PHE A 139 -5.97 -18.29 4.24
CA PHE A 139 -5.67 -17.97 5.63
C PHE A 139 -6.81 -17.21 6.31
N ALA A 140 -6.95 -17.46 7.63
CA ALA A 140 -7.86 -16.74 8.49
C ALA A 140 -7.15 -15.67 9.33
N THR A 141 -5.86 -15.83 9.58
CA THR A 141 -5.07 -14.98 10.46
C THR A 141 -3.74 -14.58 9.83
N ILE A 142 -3.15 -13.51 10.35
CA ILE A 142 -1.80 -13.07 9.97
C ILE A 142 -0.76 -14.13 10.31
N GLU A 143 -0.89 -14.82 11.43
CA GLU A 143 0.09 -15.83 11.84
C GLU A 143 0.05 -17.05 10.91
N GLU A 144 -1.14 -17.57 10.57
CA GLU A 144 -1.28 -18.63 9.57
C GLU A 144 -0.67 -18.21 8.22
N MET A 145 -0.89 -16.96 7.82
CA MET A 145 -0.30 -16.43 6.58
C MET A 145 1.21 -16.38 6.65
N LYS A 146 1.81 -15.93 7.77
CA LYS A 146 3.26 -15.91 7.94
C LYS A 146 3.88 -17.31 7.84
N GLU A 147 3.22 -18.32 8.41
CA GLU A 147 3.64 -19.72 8.30
C GLU A 147 3.55 -20.19 6.85
N GLY A 148 2.42 -19.94 6.19
CA GLY A 148 2.20 -20.33 4.79
C GLY A 148 3.17 -19.66 3.81
N MET A 149 3.63 -18.44 4.10
CA MET A 149 4.64 -17.76 3.28
C MET A 149 5.99 -18.51 3.20
N GLN A 150 6.28 -19.39 4.14
CA GLN A 150 7.49 -20.20 4.13
C GLN A 150 7.45 -21.34 3.07
N GLU A 151 6.25 -21.68 2.59
CA GLU A 151 6.03 -22.76 1.62
C GLU A 151 6.04 -22.29 0.17
N ILE A 152 6.13 -20.98 -0.06
CA ILE A 152 6.03 -20.39 -1.39
C ILE A 152 7.25 -19.53 -1.73
N GLN A 153 7.39 -19.29 -3.02
CA GLN A 153 8.28 -18.28 -3.56
C GLN A 153 7.45 -17.22 -4.28
N VAL A 154 7.54 -15.98 -3.84
CA VAL A 154 6.93 -14.86 -4.57
C VAL A 154 7.84 -14.49 -5.73
N ILE A 155 7.26 -14.39 -6.92
CA ILE A 155 7.96 -14.03 -8.15
C ILE A 155 7.30 -12.84 -8.84
N GLY A 156 8.09 -11.99 -9.48
CA GLY A 156 7.58 -10.94 -10.36
C GLY A 156 7.04 -11.56 -11.65
N THR A 157 5.84 -11.17 -12.03
CA THR A 157 5.20 -11.71 -13.24
C THR A 157 5.63 -10.97 -14.49
N ASP A 158 5.71 -9.64 -14.42
CA ASP A 158 6.18 -8.79 -15.52
C ASP A 158 7.56 -8.23 -15.18
N PRO A 159 8.61 -8.56 -15.93
CA PRO A 159 9.96 -8.05 -15.67
C PRO A 159 10.09 -6.53 -15.87
N ARG A 160 9.10 -5.90 -16.52
CA ARG A 160 9.04 -4.43 -16.69
C ARG A 160 8.36 -3.74 -15.52
N ALA A 161 7.54 -4.46 -14.77
CA ALA A 161 6.92 -3.97 -13.55
C ALA A 161 7.94 -3.96 -12.41
N SER A 162 7.85 -2.96 -11.57
CA SER A 162 8.61 -2.95 -10.33
C SER A 162 7.94 -3.85 -9.28
N THR A 163 8.60 -4.02 -8.14
CA THR A 163 8.08 -4.80 -7.04
C THR A 163 6.90 -4.11 -6.35
N VAL A 164 6.18 -4.88 -5.55
CA VAL A 164 5.11 -4.42 -4.67
C VAL A 164 5.38 -4.87 -3.24
N HIS A 165 4.72 -4.24 -2.27
CA HIS A 165 4.65 -4.66 -0.89
C HIS A 165 3.18 -4.76 -0.45
N TRP A 166 2.90 -5.38 0.69
CA TRP A 166 1.55 -5.75 1.06
C TRP A 166 1.20 -5.28 2.46
N ARG A 167 -0.06 -4.84 2.63
CA ARG A 167 -0.70 -4.64 3.94
C ARG A 167 -1.66 -5.78 4.18
N ILE A 168 -1.56 -6.42 5.32
CA ILE A 168 -2.47 -7.48 5.77
C ILE A 168 -3.13 -7.03 7.07
N THR A 169 -4.45 -7.20 7.15
CA THR A 169 -5.28 -6.71 8.27
C THR A 169 -6.22 -7.80 8.74
N GLU A 170 -6.33 -8.00 10.04
CA GLU A 170 -7.34 -8.85 10.66
C GLU A 170 -8.53 -8.05 11.18
N LYS A 171 -9.67 -8.71 11.35
CA LYS A 171 -10.85 -8.14 12.00
C LYS A 171 -10.59 -7.66 13.45
N SER A 172 -9.57 -8.20 14.12
CA SER A 172 -9.09 -7.74 15.42
C SER A 172 -8.50 -6.33 15.38
N GLY A 173 -8.16 -5.85 14.17
CA GLY A 173 -7.43 -4.62 13.94
C GLY A 173 -5.92 -4.76 13.99
N LYS A 174 -5.40 -5.99 14.20
CA LYS A 174 -3.97 -6.28 13.98
C LYS A 174 -3.63 -6.10 12.52
N GLN A 175 -2.51 -5.45 12.22
CA GLN A 175 -2.06 -5.19 10.87
C GLN A 175 -0.55 -5.39 10.76
N VAL A 176 -0.12 -5.89 9.62
CA VAL A 176 1.29 -6.00 9.27
C VAL A 176 1.53 -5.47 7.86
N VAL A 177 2.73 -4.96 7.65
CA VAL A 177 3.29 -4.73 6.32
C VAL A 177 4.26 -5.86 6.03
N MET A 178 4.15 -6.44 4.85
CA MET A 178 5.07 -7.45 4.34
C MET A 178 5.85 -6.85 3.18
N GLU A 179 7.16 -6.88 3.27
CA GLU A 179 8.10 -6.46 2.24
C GLU A 179 9.03 -7.60 1.87
N ILE A 180 9.45 -7.65 0.61
CA ILE A 180 10.49 -8.61 0.17
C ILE A 180 11.72 -7.81 -0.21
N ILE A 181 12.69 -7.76 0.70
CA ILE A 181 13.92 -6.99 0.60
C ILE A 181 15.10 -7.97 0.54
N ASN A 182 15.98 -7.78 -0.43
CA ASN A 182 17.13 -8.68 -0.63
C ASN A 182 16.72 -10.15 -0.70
N GLN A 183 15.59 -10.46 -1.35
CA GLN A 183 15.03 -11.82 -1.52
C GLN A 183 14.52 -12.45 -0.22
N GLN A 184 14.42 -11.68 0.86
CA GLN A 184 13.90 -12.13 2.15
C GLN A 184 12.56 -11.48 2.45
N ILE A 185 11.61 -12.28 2.92
CA ILE A 185 10.32 -11.80 3.37
C ILE A 185 10.49 -11.24 4.78
N VAL A 186 10.10 -9.98 4.96
CA VAL A 186 10.13 -9.28 6.25
C VAL A 186 8.73 -8.80 6.60
N PHE A 187 8.34 -8.97 7.85
CA PHE A 187 7.06 -8.50 8.37
C PHE A 187 7.30 -7.42 9.42
N TYR A 188 6.54 -6.34 9.30
CA TYR A 188 6.55 -5.23 10.25
C TYR A 188 5.16 -5.05 10.83
N ASP A 189 5.06 -4.92 12.15
CA ASP A 189 3.80 -4.49 12.77
C ASP A 189 3.45 -3.09 12.29
N ASN A 190 2.19 -2.90 11.90
CA ASN A 190 1.69 -1.60 11.43
C ASN A 190 0.72 -0.98 12.44
N PRO A 191 1.22 -0.29 13.47
CA PRO A 191 0.38 0.27 14.53
C PRO A 191 -0.52 1.41 14.05
N LEU A 192 -0.16 2.04 12.93
CA LEU A 192 -0.91 3.17 12.37
C LEU A 192 -1.96 2.73 11.35
N GLY A 193 -1.78 1.55 10.71
CA GLY A 193 -2.64 1.13 9.61
C GLY A 193 -2.47 1.96 8.33
N VAL A 194 -1.40 2.73 8.22
CA VAL A 194 -1.04 3.52 7.04
C VAL A 194 0.00 2.77 6.22
N LEU A 195 -0.16 2.78 4.90
CA LEU A 195 0.87 2.35 3.97
C LEU A 195 0.79 3.21 2.70
N THR A 196 1.95 3.58 2.16
CA THR A 196 2.06 4.29 0.87
C THR A 196 2.89 3.48 -0.12
N ASN A 197 4.02 3.99 -0.54
CA ASN A 197 4.94 3.35 -1.48
C ASN A 197 6.37 3.43 -0.90
N SER A 198 7.39 3.34 -1.76
CA SER A 198 8.79 3.50 -1.35
C SER A 198 9.07 4.80 -0.58
N PRO A 199 10.05 4.81 0.32
CA PRO A 199 10.98 3.72 0.69
C PRO A 199 10.35 2.66 1.61
N GLU A 200 11.17 1.86 2.30
CA GLU A 200 10.72 0.80 3.22
C GLU A 200 9.83 1.35 4.33
N PHE A 201 8.94 0.51 4.83
CA PHE A 201 7.96 0.88 5.85
C PHE A 201 8.60 1.45 7.12
N THR A 202 9.70 0.87 7.58
CA THR A 202 10.43 1.34 8.78
C THR A 202 11.02 2.74 8.60
N TRP A 203 11.41 3.09 7.38
CA TRP A 203 11.86 4.45 7.08
C TRP A 203 10.72 5.46 7.25
N HIS A 204 9.52 5.13 6.80
CA HIS A 204 8.34 6.00 7.00
C HIS A 204 8.04 6.22 8.47
N LEU A 205 8.12 5.17 9.30
CA LEU A 205 7.94 5.29 10.75
C LEU A 205 9.02 6.18 11.38
N THR A 206 10.27 6.02 10.96
CA THR A 206 11.38 6.86 11.43
C THR A 206 11.19 8.32 11.02
N ASN A 207 10.74 8.57 9.79
CA ASN A 207 10.50 9.92 9.28
C ASN A 207 9.41 10.68 10.05
N LEU A 208 8.42 9.97 10.65
CA LEU A 208 7.40 10.60 11.49
C LEU A 208 7.99 11.43 12.64
N ASN A 209 9.18 11.09 13.14
CA ASN A 209 9.84 11.84 14.20
C ASN A 209 10.14 13.30 13.82
N ASN A 210 10.29 13.59 12.53
CA ASN A 210 10.47 14.96 12.05
C ASN A 210 9.20 15.82 12.19
N TYR A 211 8.05 15.18 12.47
CA TYR A 211 6.73 15.81 12.50
C TYR A 211 6.03 15.69 13.86
N VAL A 212 6.80 15.42 14.92
CA VAL A 212 6.29 15.30 16.30
C VAL A 212 5.58 16.57 16.80
N ASN A 213 5.86 17.70 16.18
CA ASN A 213 5.24 19.00 16.50
C ASN A 213 3.86 19.20 15.88
N LEU A 214 3.43 18.35 14.95
CA LEU A 214 2.12 18.50 14.32
C LEU A 214 1.00 18.25 15.35
N SER A 215 -0.01 19.12 15.31
CA SER A 215 -1.22 18.98 16.13
C SER A 215 -2.45 19.49 15.37
N ALA A 216 -3.63 18.98 15.71
CA ALA A 216 -4.89 19.40 15.08
C ALA A 216 -5.36 20.80 15.50
N GLY A 217 -4.79 21.34 16.56
CA GLY A 217 -5.18 22.61 17.14
C GLY A 217 -4.34 23.80 16.69
N SER A 218 -4.41 24.86 17.47
CA SER A 218 -3.55 26.04 17.34
C SER A 218 -2.39 25.93 18.34
N VAL A 219 -1.23 26.46 17.94
CA VAL A 219 -0.08 26.57 18.84
C VAL A 219 -0.29 27.74 19.84
N ASN A 220 0.27 27.59 21.03
CA ASN A 220 0.28 28.65 22.03
C ASN A 220 1.14 29.83 21.59
N HIS A 221 0.87 31.01 22.15
CA HIS A 221 1.77 32.15 21.95
C HIS A 221 3.16 31.85 22.51
N ARG A 222 4.16 32.51 21.96
CA ARG A 222 5.55 32.37 22.35
C ARG A 222 6.21 33.73 22.48
N GLN A 223 6.99 33.92 23.52
CA GLN A 223 7.88 35.09 23.66
C GLN A 223 9.26 34.78 23.08
N VAL A 224 9.76 35.70 22.27
CA VAL A 224 11.14 35.69 21.76
C VAL A 224 11.75 37.05 22.07
N GLY A 225 12.55 37.13 23.14
CA GLY A 225 12.98 38.39 23.69
C GLY A 225 11.77 39.22 24.14
N ASN A 226 11.64 40.44 23.63
CA ASN A 226 10.54 41.34 23.91
C ASN A 226 9.39 41.23 22.89
N LEU A 227 9.46 40.31 21.93
CA LEU A 227 8.44 40.14 20.89
C LEU A 227 7.49 39.01 21.28
N SER A 228 6.20 39.31 21.29
CA SER A 228 5.13 38.34 21.44
C SER A 228 4.74 37.77 20.07
N LEU A 229 4.89 36.45 19.87
CA LEU A 229 4.46 35.75 18.68
C LEU A 229 3.11 35.10 18.91
N ASN A 230 2.16 35.38 18.03
CA ASN A 230 0.80 34.84 18.09
C ASN A 230 0.50 34.07 16.79
N ALA A 231 -0.25 32.98 16.89
CA ALA A 231 -0.71 32.26 15.72
C ALA A 231 -1.72 33.08 14.90
N PHE A 232 -1.65 32.98 13.58
CA PHE A 232 -2.63 33.58 12.67
C PHE A 232 -3.82 32.62 12.50
N GLY A 233 -4.81 32.72 13.39
CA GLY A 233 -6.03 31.92 13.30
C GLY A 233 -5.88 30.46 13.74
N GLY A 234 -6.90 29.65 13.45
CA GLY A 234 -6.93 28.23 13.76
C GLY A 234 -6.03 27.37 12.84
N GLY A 235 -5.66 26.19 13.32
CA GLY A 235 -4.91 25.20 12.52
C GLY A 235 -3.40 25.47 12.42
N SER A 236 -2.86 26.39 13.21
CA SER A 236 -1.41 26.67 13.22
C SER A 236 -0.55 25.49 13.66
N GLY A 237 -1.13 24.47 14.32
CA GLY A 237 -0.47 23.21 14.64
C GLY A 237 -0.15 22.33 13.41
N LEU A 238 -0.76 22.65 12.24
CA LEU A 238 -0.47 21.99 10.97
C LEU A 238 0.74 22.61 10.25
N HIS A 239 1.35 23.63 10.80
CA HIS A 239 2.49 24.28 10.16
C HIS A 239 3.66 23.32 10.02
N GLY A 240 4.10 23.10 8.79
CA GLY A 240 5.12 22.10 8.43
C GLY A 240 4.55 20.77 7.93
N LEU A 241 3.22 20.60 7.88
CA LEU A 241 2.64 19.42 7.23
C LEU A 241 3.01 19.42 5.74
N PRO A 242 3.65 18.34 5.20
CA PRO A 242 4.15 18.36 3.84
C PRO A 242 3.00 18.33 2.82
N GLY A 243 3.09 19.17 1.78
CA GLY A 243 2.04 19.36 0.77
C GLY A 243 2.25 18.62 -0.55
N ASP A 244 3.44 18.09 -0.80
CA ASP A 244 3.74 17.38 -2.05
C ASP A 244 3.13 15.98 -2.11
N MET A 245 3.19 15.34 -3.30
CA MET A 245 2.53 14.06 -3.57
C MET A 245 3.46 12.84 -3.43
N THR A 246 4.68 13.04 -2.95
CA THR A 246 5.61 11.92 -2.73
C THR A 246 5.09 10.93 -1.69
N PRO A 247 5.48 9.64 -1.76
CA PRO A 247 5.05 8.65 -0.77
C PRO A 247 5.35 9.06 0.68
N PRO A 248 6.54 9.59 1.03
CA PRO A 248 6.81 10.08 2.36
C PRO A 248 5.84 11.15 2.84
N SER A 249 5.56 12.14 2.01
CA SER A 249 4.65 13.24 2.35
C SER A 249 3.20 12.78 2.50
N ARG A 250 2.75 11.85 1.64
CA ARG A 250 1.43 11.23 1.76
C ARG A 250 1.31 10.38 3.02
N PHE A 251 2.38 9.66 3.40
CA PHE A 251 2.39 8.88 4.63
C PHE A 251 2.19 9.76 5.87
N ILE A 252 2.92 10.87 5.96
CA ILE A 252 2.77 11.84 7.06
C ILE A 252 1.34 12.40 7.12
N ARG A 253 0.80 12.85 5.98
CA ARG A 253 -0.59 13.39 5.95
C ARG A 253 -1.61 12.33 6.34
N ALA A 254 -1.49 11.11 5.81
CA ALA A 254 -2.40 10.01 6.12
C ALA A 254 -2.34 9.65 7.61
N ALA A 255 -1.16 9.51 8.19
CA ALA A 255 -0.97 9.22 9.62
C ALA A 255 -1.57 10.32 10.50
N PHE A 256 -1.30 11.58 10.16
CA PHE A 256 -1.79 12.72 10.91
C PHE A 256 -3.32 12.85 10.81
N PHE A 257 -3.90 12.89 9.62
CA PHE A 257 -5.34 13.07 9.46
C PHE A 257 -6.14 11.89 10.01
N GLN A 258 -5.63 10.67 9.85
CA GLN A 258 -6.26 9.49 10.43
C GLN A 258 -6.30 9.57 11.96
N SER A 259 -5.18 9.98 12.61
CA SER A 259 -5.09 10.07 14.08
C SER A 259 -5.94 11.20 14.67
N THR A 260 -6.30 12.20 13.86
CA THR A 260 -7.11 13.36 14.27
C THR A 260 -8.55 13.30 13.76
N ALA A 261 -8.90 12.28 12.97
CA ALA A 261 -10.26 12.06 12.50
C ALA A 261 -11.21 11.74 13.66
N PRO A 262 -12.46 12.24 13.64
CA PRO A 262 -13.44 11.88 14.64
C PRO A 262 -13.78 10.37 14.52
N THR A 263 -13.93 9.72 15.68
CA THR A 263 -14.40 8.33 15.73
C THR A 263 -15.93 8.31 15.62
N LEU A 264 -16.47 7.59 14.65
CA LEU A 264 -17.90 7.50 14.38
C LEU A 264 -18.43 6.10 14.71
N ALA A 265 -19.72 6.04 15.04
CA ALA A 265 -20.41 4.75 15.21
C ALA A 265 -20.58 4.04 13.85
N THR A 266 -20.61 2.72 13.86
CA THR A 266 -21.13 1.92 12.75
C THR A 266 -22.64 2.07 12.74
N THR A 267 -23.21 2.64 11.70
CA THR A 267 -24.67 2.73 11.50
C THR A 267 -25.20 1.49 10.81
#